data_267fa28420eeeb3800531f678320bc4b
#
_entry.id   267fa28420eeeb3800531f678320bc4b
#
_cell.length_a   1.000
_cell.length_b   1.000
_cell.length_c   1.000
_cell.angle_alpha   90.00
_cell.angle_beta   90.00
_cell.angle_gamma   90.00
#
_symmetry.space_group_name_H-M   'P 1'
#
loop_
_entity.id
_entity.type
_entity.pdbx_description
1 polymer ?
#
loop_
_entity_poly.entity_id
_entity_poly.type
_entity_poly.pdbx_seq_one_letter_code
_entity_poly.pdbx_strand_id
1 'polypeptide(L)'
;MIKKITYLCLCCVFAINGLIAQTVEPALAPNWVNKRPVNSFKFIGIGVADKTSGNGYQNEAKKNALFDLSSEIKVDISSNSILYTAQNNNQFNENFNSLIKLSNTDNIEGYKLVDTYENDKQYWLYYELDKQEYENQKAKKKQHIIAKAVNLINVSFTDEKDGNFTGSLKKRIQAFGILSPYLNEELAFETSNNVKNIFELSNIIQKQLHSITLLNSKINQVIKPYQPSYKPISYKLVLKNKNNLLDFPFIVKSDNENVRINETTVSNAYGEIEINIKHVKPLNQEIYFTLNPDIEKLMNGDSVSKSSIVLLKQFIETAQLKAFAKVSAISVFINCIEKNGLQINDQKIIEPLIMSKFIGEEVKIVEAKELSDFIIDIEAVTSKDISSDILSSNYNIQLAQLKIKLSLRNAITKELIFNSEISDIYGYGNSLETAALNAFQSDKLKVKLYESLFFLKRKLIVY
;
A
#
# COMPACT_ATOMS: atom_id res chain seq x y z
N MET A 1 52.74 -83.70 36.76
CA MET A 1 51.30 -83.74 36.48
C MET A 1 50.48 -82.79 37.38
N ILE A 2 50.93 -82.47 38.58
CA ILE A 2 50.21 -81.69 39.59
C ILE A 2 50.09 -80.14 39.21
N LYS A 3 51.09 -79.56 38.50
CA LYS A 3 51.07 -78.17 38.12
C LYS A 3 50.07 -77.78 36.96
N LYS A 4 49.58 -78.73 36.17
CA LYS A 4 48.61 -78.45 35.09
C LYS A 4 47.13 -78.50 35.58
N ILE A 5 46.86 -79.12 36.69
CA ILE A 5 45.53 -79.21 37.28
C ILE A 5 45.22 -77.91 38.04
N THR A 6 46.19 -77.34 38.71
CA THR A 6 46.01 -76.01 39.43
C THR A 6 45.65 -74.85 38.54
N TYR A 7 46.18 -74.80 37.28
CA TYR A 7 45.80 -73.75 36.33
C TYR A 7 44.40 -73.96 35.77
N LEU A 8 43.96 -75.15 35.60
CA LEU A 8 42.61 -75.42 35.10
C LEU A 8 41.51 -75.08 36.12
N CYS A 9 41.73 -75.25 37.41
CA CYS A 9 40.80 -74.84 38.47
C CYS A 9 40.79 -73.33 38.69
N LEU A 10 41.94 -72.63 38.48
CA LEU A 10 41.99 -71.18 38.61
C LEU A 10 41.28 -70.41 37.45
N CYS A 11 41.27 -71.02 36.25
CA CYS A 11 40.50 -70.46 35.10
C CYS A 11 38.97 -70.67 35.28
N CYS A 12 38.52 -71.74 35.94
CA CYS A 12 37.08 -71.93 36.18
C CYS A 12 36.51 -71.05 37.27
N VAL A 13 37.33 -70.57 38.24
CA VAL A 13 36.89 -69.61 39.26
C VAL A 13 36.76 -68.21 38.73
N PHE A 14 37.59 -67.79 37.68
CA PHE A 14 37.43 -66.53 37.05
C PHE A 14 36.30 -66.48 36.02
N ALA A 15 35.85 -67.58 35.49
CA ALA A 15 34.74 -67.64 34.54
C ALA A 15 33.35 -67.54 35.19
N ILE A 16 33.22 -67.77 36.52
CA ILE A 16 31.93 -67.72 37.22
C ILE A 16 31.63 -66.28 37.74
N ASN A 17 32.60 -65.41 37.88
CA ASN A 17 32.37 -64.03 38.33
C ASN A 17 31.95 -63.06 37.22
N GLY A 18 31.82 -63.47 35.95
CA GLY A 18 31.47 -62.62 34.79
C GLY A 18 29.97 -62.58 34.40
N LEU A 19 29.10 -63.29 35.18
CA LEU A 19 27.65 -63.46 34.83
C LEU A 19 26.67 -63.02 35.92
N ILE A 20 27.06 -62.02 36.75
CA ILE A 20 26.05 -61.23 37.43
C ILE A 20 25.69 -60.10 36.51
N ALA A 21 24.87 -60.32 35.49
CA ALA A 21 24.12 -59.31 34.86
C ALA A 21 23.26 -58.67 35.95
N GLN A 22 23.65 -57.52 36.44
CA GLN A 22 22.76 -56.69 37.22
C GLN A 22 21.52 -56.47 36.35
N THR A 23 20.45 -57.17 36.58
CA THR A 23 19.13 -56.74 36.15
C THR A 23 18.85 -55.50 36.95
N VAL A 24 19.15 -54.32 36.31
CA VAL A 24 18.66 -53.07 36.80
C VAL A 24 17.14 -53.21 36.74
N GLU A 25 16.51 -53.41 37.90
CA GLU A 25 15.06 -53.31 37.96
C GLU A 25 14.69 -51.94 37.36
N PRO A 26 13.72 -51.86 36.44
CA PRO A 26 13.31 -50.58 35.87
C PRO A 26 12.89 -49.69 37.05
N ALA A 27 13.61 -48.60 37.25
CA ALA A 27 13.31 -47.65 38.31
C ALA A 27 11.82 -47.28 38.20
N LEU A 28 11.07 -47.50 39.27
CA LEU A 28 9.65 -47.17 39.36
C LEU A 28 9.51 -45.70 38.95
N ALA A 29 8.60 -45.44 37.99
CA ALA A 29 8.37 -44.07 37.49
C ALA A 29 8.04 -43.12 38.66
N PRO A 30 8.75 -42.00 38.79
CA PRO A 30 8.44 -41.00 39.80
C PRO A 30 6.98 -40.56 39.75
N ASN A 31 6.42 -40.18 40.87
CA ASN A 31 5.01 -39.81 40.97
C ASN A 31 4.62 -38.66 39.99
N TRP A 32 5.54 -37.76 39.69
CA TRP A 32 5.31 -36.60 38.83
C TRP A 32 5.12 -37.02 37.35
N VAL A 33 5.58 -38.18 36.94
CA VAL A 33 5.35 -38.73 35.59
C VAL A 33 3.89 -39.13 35.40
N ASN A 34 3.29 -39.70 36.44
CA ASN A 34 1.91 -40.21 36.40
C ASN A 34 0.87 -39.18 36.86
N LYS A 35 1.28 -38.26 37.75
CA LYS A 35 0.41 -37.22 38.29
C LYS A 35 1.17 -35.89 38.35
N ARG A 36 0.70 -34.91 37.57
CA ARG A 36 1.29 -33.56 37.57
C ARG A 36 1.31 -33.00 38.97
N PRO A 37 2.47 -32.54 39.50
CA PRO A 37 2.53 -31.83 40.75
C PRO A 37 1.72 -30.53 40.67
N VAL A 38 1.19 -30.06 41.78
CA VAL A 38 0.54 -28.74 41.91
C VAL A 38 1.28 -27.96 42.98
N ASN A 39 1.74 -26.80 42.66
CA ASN A 39 2.45 -25.92 43.59
C ASN A 39 1.96 -24.46 43.45
N SER A 40 1.46 -23.88 44.54
CA SER A 40 0.93 -22.52 44.53
C SER A 40 2.02 -21.44 44.34
N PHE A 41 3.28 -21.75 44.62
CA PHE A 41 4.41 -20.81 44.58
C PHE A 41 5.30 -21.02 43.36
N LYS A 42 5.06 -22.06 42.55
CA LYS A 42 5.89 -22.39 41.40
C LYS A 42 5.05 -22.69 40.17
N PHE A 43 5.54 -22.28 39.01
CA PHE A 43 5.09 -22.78 37.75
C PHE A 43 5.81 -24.08 37.42
N ILE A 44 5.12 -25.01 36.79
CA ILE A 44 5.60 -26.38 36.52
C ILE A 44 5.57 -26.62 35.01
N GLY A 45 6.68 -27.13 34.47
CA GLY A 45 6.77 -27.58 33.10
C GLY A 45 7.21 -29.03 33.00
N ILE A 46 6.37 -29.88 32.45
CA ILE A 46 6.68 -31.28 32.21
C ILE A 46 6.66 -31.55 30.71
N GLY A 47 7.74 -32.14 30.21
CA GLY A 47 7.86 -32.50 28.80
C GLY A 47 8.29 -33.95 28.63
N VAL A 48 7.76 -34.58 27.62
CA VAL A 48 8.08 -35.96 27.23
C VAL A 48 8.43 -35.99 25.75
N ALA A 49 9.35 -36.87 25.39
CA ALA A 49 9.65 -37.21 24.00
C ALA A 49 9.90 -38.73 23.86
N ASP A 50 9.53 -39.26 22.71
CA ASP A 50 9.77 -40.68 22.39
C ASP A 50 11.22 -40.88 21.92
N LYS A 51 11.89 -41.91 22.42
CA LYS A 51 13.27 -42.26 22.06
C LYS A 51 13.45 -42.69 20.59
N THR A 52 12.32 -42.95 19.91
CA THR A 52 12.31 -43.28 18.47
C THR A 52 12.72 -42.12 17.56
N SER A 53 12.73 -40.88 18.06
CA SER A 53 13.06 -39.66 17.33
C SER A 53 14.58 -39.45 17.06
N GLY A 54 15.40 -40.46 17.28
CA GLY A 54 16.86 -40.38 17.10
C GLY A 54 17.56 -39.59 18.23
N ASN A 55 18.81 -39.15 18.01
CA ASN A 55 19.65 -38.49 19.03
C ASN A 55 19.14 -37.12 19.55
N GLY A 56 17.93 -36.65 19.15
CA GLY A 56 17.36 -35.36 19.50
C GLY A 56 16.25 -35.36 20.56
N TYR A 57 15.84 -36.57 21.08
CA TYR A 57 14.67 -36.69 21.97
C TYR A 57 14.79 -35.88 23.27
N GLN A 58 16.01 -35.71 23.81
CA GLN A 58 16.24 -34.88 25.00
C GLN A 58 15.92 -33.40 24.76
N ASN A 59 16.32 -32.87 23.59
CA ASN A 59 16.01 -31.50 23.20
C ASN A 59 14.52 -31.33 22.92
N GLU A 60 13.89 -32.35 22.36
CA GLU A 60 12.43 -32.34 22.11
C GLU A 60 11.66 -32.35 23.44
N ALA A 61 12.01 -33.22 24.38
CA ALA A 61 11.43 -33.23 25.72
C ALA A 61 11.62 -31.87 26.42
N LYS A 62 12.81 -31.24 26.28
CA LYS A 62 13.06 -29.92 26.83
C LYS A 62 12.14 -28.84 26.19
N LYS A 63 11.98 -28.84 24.88
CA LYS A 63 11.05 -27.94 24.20
C LYS A 63 9.62 -28.14 24.69
N ASN A 64 9.17 -29.37 24.81
CA ASN A 64 7.83 -29.70 25.28
C ASN A 64 7.61 -29.27 26.74
N ALA A 65 8.61 -29.45 27.63
CA ALA A 65 8.55 -28.97 29.00
C ALA A 65 8.51 -27.47 29.13
N LEU A 66 9.29 -26.73 28.30
CA LEU A 66 9.28 -25.25 28.26
C LEU A 66 7.97 -24.71 27.67
N PHE A 67 7.40 -25.39 26.69
CA PHE A 67 6.08 -25.06 26.15
C PHE A 67 4.98 -25.22 27.19
N ASP A 68 5.01 -26.32 27.95
CA ASP A 68 4.07 -26.61 29.05
C ASP A 68 4.18 -25.56 30.16
N LEU A 69 5.41 -25.24 30.60
CA LEU A 69 5.70 -24.16 31.55
C LEU A 69 5.14 -22.80 31.07
N SER A 70 5.39 -22.45 29.79
CA SER A 70 4.87 -21.25 29.18
C SER A 70 3.35 -21.18 29.14
N SER A 71 2.71 -22.32 28.93
CA SER A 71 1.26 -22.43 28.92
C SER A 71 0.65 -22.20 30.30
N GLU A 72 1.26 -22.72 31.35
CA GLU A 72 0.84 -22.49 32.75
C GLU A 72 0.97 -21.02 33.14
N ILE A 73 2.09 -20.39 32.81
CA ILE A 73 2.30 -18.93 33.01
C ILE A 73 1.23 -18.11 32.30
N LYS A 74 0.88 -18.45 31.04
CA LYS A 74 -0.15 -17.74 30.28
C LYS A 74 -1.53 -17.84 30.92
N VAL A 75 -1.91 -19.01 31.45
CA VAL A 75 -3.18 -19.19 32.13
C VAL A 75 -3.24 -18.31 33.39
N ASP A 76 -2.17 -18.24 34.15
CA ASP A 76 -2.08 -17.41 35.37
C ASP A 76 -2.21 -15.92 35.04
N ILE A 77 -1.50 -15.43 34.01
CA ILE A 77 -1.57 -14.04 33.56
C ILE A 77 -2.96 -13.68 33.02
N SER A 78 -3.61 -14.58 32.26
CA SER A 78 -4.94 -14.32 31.69
C SER A 78 -6.03 -14.22 32.76
N SER A 79 -5.87 -14.90 33.88
CA SER A 79 -6.79 -14.82 35.01
C SER A 79 -6.64 -13.53 35.82
N ASN A 80 -5.49 -12.89 35.77
CA ASN A 80 -5.15 -11.69 36.54
C ASN A 80 -5.14 -10.39 35.72
N SER A 81 -5.25 -10.48 34.39
CA SER A 81 -5.28 -9.28 33.56
C SER A 81 -6.61 -8.56 33.69
N ILE A 82 -6.56 -7.35 34.24
CA ILE A 82 -7.64 -6.38 34.12
C ILE A 82 -7.74 -6.06 32.63
N LEU A 83 -8.73 -6.66 31.96
CA LEU A 83 -9.14 -6.29 30.62
C LEU A 83 -9.43 -4.80 30.60
N TYR A 84 -8.53 -4.03 30.03
CA TYR A 84 -8.79 -2.65 29.67
C TYR A 84 -9.87 -2.69 28.59
N THR A 85 -11.10 -2.50 29.01
CA THR A 85 -12.27 -2.32 28.16
C THR A 85 -12.22 -0.92 27.55
N ALA A 86 -11.17 -0.65 26.76
CA ALA A 86 -11.07 0.55 25.97
C ALA A 86 -11.47 0.20 24.54
N GLN A 87 -12.71 0.51 24.22
CA GLN A 87 -13.30 0.59 22.89
C GLN A 87 -13.43 -0.71 22.07
N ASN A 88 -14.67 -1.07 21.83
CA ASN A 88 -15.20 -2.12 20.96
C ASN A 88 -14.74 -1.99 19.49
N ASN A 89 -13.48 -2.31 19.21
CA ASN A 89 -13.02 -2.48 17.84
C ASN A 89 -12.30 -3.82 17.71
N ASN A 90 -12.88 -4.76 16.97
CA ASN A 90 -12.34 -6.13 16.80
C ASN A 90 -10.90 -6.12 16.26
N GLN A 91 -10.54 -5.20 15.37
CA GLN A 91 -9.17 -5.07 14.86
C GLN A 91 -8.16 -4.62 15.93
N PHE A 92 -8.58 -3.78 16.89
CA PHE A 92 -7.75 -3.41 18.03
C PHE A 92 -7.41 -4.64 18.87
N ASN A 93 -8.42 -5.44 19.20
CA ASN A 93 -8.26 -6.64 20.02
C ASN A 93 -7.35 -7.70 19.37
N GLU A 94 -7.45 -7.91 18.06
CA GLU A 94 -6.60 -8.86 17.34
C GLU A 94 -5.13 -8.40 17.31
N ASN A 95 -4.86 -7.16 16.98
CA ASN A 95 -3.50 -6.61 16.95
C ASN A 95 -2.90 -6.54 18.36
N PHE A 96 -3.68 -6.16 19.34
CA PHE A 96 -3.26 -6.10 20.74
C PHE A 96 -2.95 -7.48 21.29
N ASN A 97 -3.81 -8.49 21.05
CA ASN A 97 -3.57 -9.88 21.44
C ASN A 97 -2.32 -10.46 20.76
N SER A 98 -2.03 -10.09 19.52
CA SER A 98 -0.81 -10.50 18.83
C SER A 98 0.45 -9.90 19.46
N LEU A 99 0.39 -8.63 19.90
CA LEU A 99 1.50 -7.99 20.61
C LEU A 99 1.75 -8.60 21.99
N ILE A 100 0.68 -8.89 22.76
CA ILE A 100 0.80 -9.59 24.05
C ILE A 100 1.41 -10.98 23.85
N LYS A 101 0.98 -11.72 22.82
CA LYS A 101 1.57 -13.04 22.50
C LYS A 101 3.06 -12.92 22.19
N LEU A 102 3.48 -11.90 21.45
CA LEU A 102 4.89 -11.66 21.13
C LEU A 102 5.71 -11.29 22.37
N SER A 103 5.16 -10.49 23.29
CA SER A 103 5.87 -10.09 24.50
C SER A 103 6.08 -11.24 25.49
N ASN A 104 5.20 -12.26 25.47
CA ASN A 104 5.22 -13.37 26.41
C ASN A 104 5.98 -14.61 25.87
N THR A 105 6.42 -14.62 24.61
CA THR A 105 7.15 -15.76 24.01
C THR A 105 8.66 -15.69 24.18
N ASP A 106 9.20 -14.54 24.62
CA ASP A 106 10.64 -14.36 24.69
C ASP A 106 11.21 -14.73 26.07
N ASN A 107 11.93 -15.84 26.06
CA ASN A 107 12.89 -16.27 27.08
C ASN A 107 12.35 -16.29 28.52
N ILE A 108 11.63 -17.36 28.85
CA ILE A 108 11.48 -17.76 30.24
C ILE A 108 12.86 -18.10 30.77
N GLU A 109 13.35 -17.31 31.72
CA GLU A 109 14.65 -17.49 32.37
C GLU A 109 14.43 -17.93 33.84
N GLY A 110 15.44 -18.50 34.46
CA GLY A 110 15.40 -18.86 35.87
C GLY A 110 14.69 -20.16 36.19
N TYR A 111 14.17 -20.90 35.19
CA TYR A 111 13.65 -22.23 35.43
C TYR A 111 14.77 -23.19 35.81
N LYS A 112 14.46 -24.12 36.72
CA LYS A 112 15.39 -25.11 37.25
C LYS A 112 14.93 -26.49 36.86
N LEU A 113 15.86 -27.32 36.39
CA LEU A 113 15.60 -28.76 36.23
C LEU A 113 15.47 -29.36 37.62
N VAL A 114 14.33 -29.94 37.90
CA VAL A 114 14.03 -30.62 39.17
C VAL A 114 14.38 -32.10 39.11
N ASP A 115 13.94 -32.75 38.04
CA ASP A 115 14.14 -34.19 37.88
C ASP A 115 14.08 -34.59 36.40
N THR A 116 14.61 -35.78 36.12
CA THR A 116 14.53 -36.45 34.83
C THR A 116 14.18 -37.91 35.04
N TYR A 117 13.36 -38.45 34.15
CA TYR A 117 13.03 -39.86 34.14
C TYR A 117 13.09 -40.39 32.72
N GLU A 118 13.59 -41.63 32.57
CA GLU A 118 13.56 -42.32 31.30
C GLU A 118 13.22 -43.77 31.45
N ASN A 119 12.52 -44.32 30.48
CA ASN A 119 12.28 -45.72 30.30
C ASN A 119 12.73 -46.15 28.89
N ASP A 120 12.46 -47.36 28.47
CA ASP A 120 12.88 -47.86 27.16
C ASP A 120 12.31 -47.08 25.97
N LYS A 121 11.16 -46.41 26.16
CA LYS A 121 10.42 -45.74 25.08
C LYS A 121 10.48 -44.24 25.16
N GLN A 122 10.55 -43.63 26.32
CA GLN A 122 10.33 -42.22 26.55
C GLN A 122 11.37 -41.61 27.48
N TYR A 123 11.61 -40.31 27.28
CA TYR A 123 12.43 -39.45 28.12
C TYR A 123 11.56 -38.29 28.63
N TRP A 124 11.60 -38.03 29.92
CA TRP A 124 10.80 -37.04 30.63
C TRP A 124 11.69 -36.00 31.30
N LEU A 125 11.27 -34.74 31.28
CA LEU A 125 11.91 -33.61 31.97
C LEU A 125 10.88 -32.88 32.81
N TYR A 126 11.28 -32.53 34.04
CA TYR A 126 10.48 -31.75 34.97
C TYR A 126 11.24 -30.47 35.34
N TYR A 127 10.68 -29.31 34.96
CA TYR A 127 11.17 -27.99 35.30
C TYR A 127 10.23 -27.29 36.24
N GLU A 128 10.79 -26.47 37.15
CA GLU A 128 10.07 -25.55 38.02
C GLU A 128 10.62 -24.14 37.83
N LEU A 129 9.72 -23.13 37.94
CA LEU A 129 10.05 -21.73 37.99
C LEU A 129 9.33 -21.10 39.18
N ASP A 130 10.07 -20.48 40.09
CA ASP A 130 9.51 -19.75 41.20
C ASP A 130 8.71 -18.55 40.71
N LYS A 131 7.44 -18.42 41.16
CA LYS A 131 6.54 -17.35 40.72
C LYS A 131 7.06 -15.97 41.13
N GLN A 132 7.63 -15.85 42.33
CA GLN A 132 8.19 -14.59 42.81
C GLN A 132 9.44 -14.18 41.99
N GLU A 133 10.30 -15.13 41.67
CA GLU A 133 11.47 -14.90 40.82
C GLU A 133 11.06 -14.49 39.41
N TYR A 134 10.05 -15.14 38.86
CA TYR A 134 9.48 -14.78 37.57
C TYR A 134 8.94 -13.33 37.57
N GLU A 135 8.13 -12.96 38.58
CA GLU A 135 7.61 -11.60 38.69
C GLU A 135 8.73 -10.56 38.89
N ASN A 136 9.78 -10.88 39.68
CA ASN A 136 10.94 -10.03 39.85
C ASN A 136 11.69 -9.80 38.52
N GLN A 137 11.88 -10.86 37.74
CA GLN A 137 12.53 -10.74 36.42
C GLN A 137 11.67 -9.94 35.45
N LYS A 138 10.36 -10.19 35.42
CA LYS A 138 9.38 -9.43 34.62
C LYS A 138 9.43 -7.95 35.01
N ALA A 139 9.44 -7.61 36.29
CA ALA A 139 9.53 -6.25 36.79
C ALA A 139 10.85 -5.57 36.36
N LYS A 140 11.98 -6.27 36.45
CA LYS A 140 13.30 -5.74 35.99
C LYS A 140 13.30 -5.49 34.48
N LYS A 141 12.78 -6.45 33.66
CA LYS A 141 12.65 -6.27 32.20
C LYS A 141 11.77 -5.05 31.88
N LYS A 142 10.62 -4.92 32.55
CA LYS A 142 9.70 -3.78 32.41
C LYS A 142 10.39 -2.45 32.75
N GLN A 143 11.11 -2.38 33.88
CA GLN A 143 11.86 -1.17 34.25
C GLN A 143 12.92 -0.80 33.23
N HIS A 144 13.66 -1.77 32.68
CA HIS A 144 14.64 -1.53 31.63
C HIS A 144 13.98 -0.98 30.35
N ILE A 145 12.83 -1.51 29.95
CA ILE A 145 12.07 -1.04 28.79
C ILE A 145 11.54 0.37 29.01
N ILE A 146 10.99 0.66 30.18
CA ILE A 146 10.55 2.00 30.54
C ILE A 146 11.73 2.98 30.47
N ALA A 147 12.89 2.65 31.07
CA ALA A 147 14.08 3.52 31.03
C ALA A 147 14.54 3.80 29.59
N LYS A 148 14.53 2.77 28.73
CA LYS A 148 14.85 2.92 27.31
C LYS A 148 13.83 3.84 26.58
N ALA A 149 12.54 3.68 26.85
CA ALA A 149 11.50 4.51 26.28
C ALA A 149 11.62 5.97 26.72
N VAL A 150 11.82 6.21 28.03
CA VAL A 150 12.04 7.55 28.60
C VAL A 150 13.24 8.23 27.94
N ASN A 151 14.34 7.51 27.78
CA ASN A 151 15.52 8.04 27.08
C ASN A 151 15.20 8.44 25.64
N LEU A 152 14.51 7.57 24.88
CA LEU A 152 14.09 7.88 23.49
C LEU A 152 13.19 9.12 23.45
N ILE A 153 12.22 9.23 24.36
CA ILE A 153 11.34 10.39 24.44
C ILE A 153 12.14 11.66 24.74
N ASN A 154 13.02 11.64 25.74
CA ASN A 154 13.82 12.82 26.11
C ASN A 154 14.74 13.26 24.96
N VAL A 155 15.44 12.32 24.31
CA VAL A 155 16.28 12.62 23.13
C VAL A 155 15.43 13.16 21.97
N SER A 156 14.19 12.68 21.79
CA SER A 156 13.29 13.19 20.75
C SER A 156 12.98 14.69 20.91
N PHE A 157 12.86 15.17 22.12
CA PHE A 157 12.66 16.62 22.38
C PHE A 157 13.92 17.44 22.08
N THR A 158 15.11 16.87 22.30
CA THR A 158 16.37 17.50 21.88
C THR A 158 16.45 17.58 20.35
N ASP A 159 16.16 16.47 19.65
CA ASP A 159 16.11 16.46 18.19
C ASP A 159 15.14 17.51 17.64
N GLU A 160 13.97 17.66 18.26
CA GLU A 160 12.98 18.65 17.83
C GLU A 160 13.47 20.09 18.00
N LYS A 161 14.16 20.39 19.10
CA LYS A 161 14.80 21.70 19.34
C LYS A 161 15.89 21.98 18.32
N ASP A 162 16.65 20.97 17.94
CA ASP A 162 17.73 21.04 16.95
C ASP A 162 17.21 21.06 15.49
N GLY A 163 15.88 21.01 15.31
CA GLY A 163 15.24 21.03 13.98
C GLY A 163 15.19 19.68 13.28
N ASN A 164 15.63 18.60 13.93
CA ASN A 164 15.58 17.24 13.38
C ASN A 164 14.19 16.62 13.61
N PHE A 165 13.20 17.09 12.85
CA PHE A 165 11.81 16.66 12.95
C PHE A 165 11.64 15.14 12.73
N THR A 166 12.24 14.63 11.65
CA THR A 166 12.13 13.21 11.27
C THR A 166 12.76 12.31 12.34
N GLY A 167 13.94 12.67 12.84
CA GLY A 167 14.61 11.94 13.93
C GLY A 167 13.82 11.95 15.22
N SER A 168 13.26 13.10 15.60
CA SER A 168 12.38 13.25 16.76
C SER A 168 11.16 12.32 16.66
N LEU A 169 10.45 12.36 15.53
CA LEU A 169 9.27 11.53 15.31
C LEU A 169 9.59 10.02 15.34
N LYS A 170 10.68 9.61 14.69
CA LYS A 170 11.15 8.20 14.74
C LYS A 170 11.37 7.72 16.17
N LYS A 171 12.07 8.49 16.99
CA LYS A 171 12.34 8.13 18.40
C LYS A 171 11.05 8.00 19.22
N ARG A 172 10.08 8.89 19.01
CA ARG A 172 8.75 8.81 19.65
C ARG A 172 8.00 7.55 19.24
N ILE A 173 8.01 7.20 17.95
CA ILE A 173 7.38 5.97 17.45
C ILE A 173 8.12 4.73 17.97
N GLN A 174 9.45 4.75 18.06
CA GLN A 174 10.24 3.68 18.68
C GLN A 174 9.87 3.50 20.16
N ALA A 175 9.76 4.59 20.92
CA ALA A 175 9.34 4.55 22.31
C ALA A 175 7.93 3.95 22.44
N PHE A 176 6.98 4.37 21.61
CA PHE A 176 5.65 3.76 21.56
C PHE A 176 5.72 2.26 21.25
N GLY A 177 6.54 1.89 20.26
CA GLY A 177 6.71 0.49 19.83
C GLY A 177 7.20 -0.45 20.92
N ILE A 178 8.16 0.01 21.75
CA ILE A 178 8.69 -0.80 22.85
C ILE A 178 7.80 -0.80 24.10
N LEU A 179 6.92 0.19 24.28
CA LEU A 179 5.92 0.25 25.36
C LEU A 179 4.62 -0.49 25.00
N SER A 180 4.28 -0.58 23.73
CA SER A 180 3.00 -1.13 23.28
C SER A 180 2.69 -2.57 23.74
N PRO A 181 3.66 -3.50 23.91
CA PRO A 181 3.40 -4.83 24.48
C PRO A 181 2.91 -4.83 25.92
N TYR A 182 3.11 -3.74 26.65
CA TYR A 182 2.75 -3.61 28.07
C TYR A 182 1.49 -2.75 28.30
N LEU A 183 0.71 -2.47 27.26
CA LEU A 183 -0.52 -1.65 27.35
C LEU A 183 -1.61 -2.25 28.27
N ASN A 184 -1.56 -3.57 28.52
CA ASN A 184 -2.43 -4.23 29.49
C ASN A 184 -2.02 -4.06 30.96
N GLU A 185 -0.86 -3.41 31.18
CA GLU A 185 -0.32 -3.17 32.51
C GLU A 185 -0.26 -1.68 32.79
N GLU A 186 -0.27 -1.33 34.07
CA GLU A 186 -0.01 0.07 34.45
C GLU A 186 1.43 0.44 34.11
N LEU A 187 1.58 1.37 33.15
CA LEU A 187 2.85 1.93 32.71
C LEU A 187 2.96 3.36 33.20
N ALA A 188 3.40 3.51 34.46
CA ALA A 188 3.74 4.83 35.00
C ALA A 188 5.21 5.13 34.73
N PHE A 189 5.48 6.23 34.06
CA PHE A 189 6.82 6.81 33.88
C PHE A 189 6.72 8.32 33.81
N GLU A 190 7.83 9.00 34.03
CA GLU A 190 7.91 10.45 33.91
C GLU A 190 9.16 10.81 33.11
N THR A 191 8.99 11.69 32.14
CA THR A 191 10.09 12.24 31.35
C THR A 191 10.40 13.67 31.76
N SER A 192 11.57 14.19 31.38
CA SER A 192 11.94 15.59 31.64
C SER A 192 10.96 16.61 31.02
N ASN A 193 10.12 16.18 30.09
CA ASN A 193 9.12 17.00 29.41
C ASN A 193 7.68 16.67 29.85
N ASN A 194 7.50 16.08 31.03
CA ASN A 194 6.21 15.74 31.65
C ASN A 194 5.34 14.77 30.84
N VAL A 195 5.93 13.89 30.03
CA VAL A 195 5.20 12.78 29.42
C VAL A 195 5.15 11.65 30.44
N LYS A 196 3.94 11.22 30.82
CA LYS A 196 3.72 10.31 31.94
C LYS A 196 3.16 8.95 31.53
N ASN A 197 2.62 8.83 30.33
CA ASN A 197 2.03 7.59 29.84
C ASN A 197 2.05 7.51 28.31
N ILE A 198 1.70 6.34 27.79
CA ILE A 198 1.73 6.04 26.35
C ILE A 198 0.68 6.84 25.56
N PHE A 199 -0.45 7.24 26.18
CA PHE A 199 -1.49 8.04 25.53
C PHE A 199 -1.01 9.49 25.33
N GLU A 200 -0.31 10.05 26.30
CA GLU A 200 0.33 11.36 26.14
C GLU A 200 1.40 11.33 25.04
N LEU A 201 2.19 10.23 24.97
CA LEU A 201 3.16 10.03 23.90
C LEU A 201 2.48 9.98 22.53
N SER A 202 1.37 9.23 22.38
CA SER A 202 0.62 9.17 21.14
C SER A 202 0.05 10.53 20.73
N ASN A 203 -0.46 11.31 21.69
CA ASN A 203 -0.93 12.68 21.45
C ASN A 203 0.18 13.61 20.94
N ILE A 204 1.41 13.46 21.47
CA ILE A 204 2.56 14.23 20.99
C ILE A 204 2.92 13.83 19.56
N ILE A 205 2.93 12.53 19.25
CA ILE A 205 3.14 12.03 17.88
C ILE A 205 2.09 12.63 16.93
N GLN A 206 0.82 12.59 17.30
CA GLN A 206 -0.27 13.17 16.51
C GLN A 206 -0.07 14.68 16.29
N LYS A 207 0.20 15.44 17.33
CA LYS A 207 0.46 16.89 17.25
C LYS A 207 1.65 17.20 16.34
N GLN A 208 2.69 16.39 16.39
CA GLN A 208 3.86 16.53 15.54
C GLN A 208 3.51 16.28 14.06
N LEU A 209 2.76 15.22 13.74
CA LEU A 209 2.27 14.95 12.38
C LEU A 209 1.36 16.07 11.87
N HIS A 210 0.46 16.60 12.71
CA HIS A 210 -0.42 17.73 12.36
C HIS A 210 0.30 19.08 12.25
N SER A 211 1.58 19.14 12.60
CA SER A 211 2.39 20.35 12.37
C SER A 211 2.92 20.47 10.93
N ILE A 212 2.80 19.40 10.14
CA ILE A 212 3.17 19.39 8.73
C ILE A 212 2.11 20.14 7.93
N THR A 213 2.53 21.07 7.08
CA THR A 213 1.64 21.86 6.22
C THR A 213 2.20 21.95 4.80
N LEU A 214 1.30 22.12 3.81
CA LEU A 214 1.68 22.43 2.44
C LEU A 214 1.72 23.94 2.25
N LEU A 215 2.86 24.45 1.80
CA LEU A 215 2.98 25.82 1.34
C LEU A 215 2.53 25.88 -0.12
N ASN A 216 1.69 26.88 -0.47
CA ASN A 216 1.20 27.07 -1.83
C ASN A 216 0.44 25.88 -2.44
N SER A 217 -0.37 25.21 -1.65
CA SER A 217 -1.22 24.09 -2.11
C SER A 217 -2.19 24.48 -3.25
N LYS A 218 -2.43 25.77 -3.47
CA LYS A 218 -3.30 26.36 -4.50
C LYS A 218 -2.56 26.96 -5.70
N ILE A 219 -1.32 26.57 -5.96
CA ILE A 219 -0.64 26.98 -7.19
C ILE A 219 -1.43 26.40 -8.36
N ASN A 220 -1.77 27.23 -9.35
CA ASN A 220 -2.44 26.84 -10.60
C ASN A 220 -1.51 25.94 -11.45
N GLN A 221 -1.23 24.74 -10.98
CA GLN A 221 -0.51 23.74 -11.77
C GLN A 221 -1.48 23.13 -12.77
N VAL A 222 -1.22 23.33 -14.05
CA VAL A 222 -2.05 22.78 -15.12
C VAL A 222 -1.40 21.50 -15.65
N ILE A 223 -2.14 20.42 -15.59
CA ILE A 223 -1.76 19.14 -16.18
C ILE A 223 -2.43 19.05 -17.56
N LYS A 224 -1.62 19.00 -18.60
CA LYS A 224 -2.14 18.73 -19.95
C LYS A 224 -2.27 17.22 -20.13
N PRO A 225 -3.44 16.72 -20.58
CA PRO A 225 -3.60 15.28 -20.88
C PRO A 225 -2.76 14.87 -22.10
N TYR A 226 -2.53 13.57 -22.23
CA TYR A 226 -1.85 12.93 -23.38
C TYR A 226 -0.46 13.46 -23.70
N GLN A 227 0.32 13.78 -22.69
CA GLN A 227 1.74 14.09 -22.89
C GLN A 227 2.55 12.80 -22.98
N PRO A 228 3.58 12.74 -23.88
CA PRO A 228 4.51 11.60 -23.93
C PRO A 228 5.22 11.34 -22.60
N SER A 229 5.45 12.42 -21.84
CA SER A 229 5.95 12.39 -20.47
C SER A 229 5.36 13.55 -19.68
N TYR A 230 4.95 13.28 -18.44
CA TYR A 230 4.44 14.31 -17.56
C TYR A 230 5.59 14.84 -16.69
N LYS A 231 5.67 16.16 -16.56
CA LYS A 231 6.52 16.78 -15.57
C LYS A 231 5.93 16.52 -14.18
N PRO A 232 6.74 16.15 -13.18
CA PRO A 232 6.27 16.03 -11.81
C PRO A 232 5.64 17.33 -11.32
N ILE A 233 4.61 17.23 -10.50
CA ILE A 233 4.02 18.39 -9.84
C ILE A 233 4.69 18.52 -8.48
N SER A 234 5.32 19.68 -8.24
CA SER A 234 6.06 19.92 -7.01
C SER A 234 5.28 20.79 -6.04
N TYR A 235 5.27 20.39 -4.77
CA TYR A 235 4.70 21.15 -3.66
C TYR A 235 5.72 21.24 -2.54
N LYS A 236 5.73 22.36 -1.82
CA LYS A 236 6.63 22.58 -0.71
C LYS A 236 5.95 22.24 0.63
N LEU A 237 6.58 21.39 1.40
CA LEU A 237 6.21 21.04 2.76
C LEU A 237 6.96 21.91 3.75
N VAL A 238 6.25 22.43 4.72
CA VAL A 238 6.83 23.16 5.83
C VAL A 238 6.21 22.72 7.16
N LEU A 239 6.99 22.84 8.21
CA LEU A 239 6.51 22.69 9.57
C LEU A 239 5.91 24.03 10.05
N LYS A 240 5.11 23.99 11.11
CA LYS A 240 4.54 25.23 11.71
C LYS A 240 5.60 26.27 12.06
N ASN A 241 6.81 25.86 12.42
CA ASN A 241 7.95 26.74 12.68
C ASN A 241 8.66 27.24 11.40
N LYS A 242 8.10 26.98 10.21
CA LYS A 242 8.62 27.34 8.87
C LYS A 242 9.89 26.59 8.45
N ASN A 243 10.34 25.59 9.20
CA ASN A 243 11.43 24.72 8.77
C ASN A 243 10.96 23.77 7.65
N ASN A 244 11.87 23.42 6.77
CA ASN A 244 11.60 22.44 5.71
C ASN A 244 11.47 21.02 6.31
N LEU A 245 10.57 20.22 5.79
CA LEU A 245 10.44 18.81 6.13
C LEU A 245 11.29 17.97 5.17
N LEU A 246 12.34 17.35 5.68
CA LEU A 246 13.35 16.62 4.89
C LEU A 246 13.16 15.11 5.01
N ASP A 247 13.41 14.39 3.91
CA ASP A 247 13.46 12.93 3.83
C ASP A 247 12.23 12.23 4.46
N PHE A 248 11.06 12.86 4.31
CA PHE A 248 9.84 12.37 4.91
C PHE A 248 8.94 11.68 3.87
N PRO A 249 8.54 10.41 4.08
CA PRO A 249 7.74 9.66 3.13
C PRO A 249 6.25 9.94 3.26
N PHE A 250 5.56 9.95 2.10
CA PHE A 250 4.12 10.10 1.99
C PHE A 250 3.51 9.06 1.05
N ILE A 251 2.31 8.62 1.39
CA ILE A 251 1.39 7.94 0.48
C ILE A 251 0.54 9.00 -0.18
N VAL A 252 0.45 8.98 -1.51
CA VAL A 252 -0.30 9.93 -2.32
C VAL A 252 -1.47 9.22 -2.98
N LYS A 253 -2.65 9.82 -2.91
CA LYS A 253 -3.85 9.34 -3.59
C LYS A 253 -4.46 10.46 -4.39
N SER A 254 -4.90 10.18 -5.62
CA SER A 254 -5.73 11.10 -6.41
C SER A 254 -7.20 10.92 -6.01
N ASP A 255 -7.94 12.02 -5.95
CA ASP A 255 -9.40 12.00 -5.77
C ASP A 255 -10.14 11.59 -7.06
N ASN A 256 -9.42 11.55 -8.20
CA ASN A 256 -10.00 11.27 -9.50
C ASN A 256 -9.35 10.05 -10.15
N GLU A 257 -10.16 9.04 -10.50
CA GLU A 257 -9.71 7.79 -11.14
C GLU A 257 -9.11 7.97 -12.55
N ASN A 258 -9.43 9.10 -13.21
CA ASN A 258 -8.89 9.43 -14.52
C ASN A 258 -7.45 9.96 -14.46
N VAL A 259 -6.91 10.15 -13.26
CA VAL A 259 -5.52 10.60 -13.03
C VAL A 259 -4.76 9.52 -12.27
N ARG A 260 -3.84 8.85 -12.97
CA ARG A 260 -2.96 7.84 -12.39
C ARG A 260 -1.62 8.46 -12.03
N ILE A 261 -1.18 8.19 -10.80
CA ILE A 261 0.06 8.72 -10.22
C ILE A 261 0.92 7.61 -9.61
N ASN A 262 2.15 7.95 -9.21
CA ASN A 262 2.89 7.15 -8.26
C ASN A 262 2.28 7.36 -6.87
N GLU A 263 1.97 6.26 -6.19
CA GLU A 263 1.29 6.29 -4.89
C GLU A 263 2.21 6.65 -3.71
N THR A 264 3.50 6.86 -3.96
CA THR A 264 4.47 7.20 -2.92
C THR A 264 5.40 8.31 -3.37
N THR A 265 5.77 9.18 -2.45
CA THR A 265 6.78 10.23 -2.63
C THR A 265 7.58 10.43 -1.33
N VAL A 266 8.72 11.09 -1.43
CA VAL A 266 9.56 11.46 -0.28
C VAL A 266 9.96 12.92 -0.46
N SER A 267 9.93 13.71 0.62
CA SER A 267 10.39 15.09 0.54
C SER A 267 11.90 15.17 0.35
N ASN A 268 12.35 16.08 -0.51
CA ASN A 268 13.77 16.30 -0.80
C ASN A 268 14.44 17.21 0.24
N ALA A 269 15.73 17.53 0.02
CA ALA A 269 16.52 18.39 0.90
C ALA A 269 15.98 19.85 1.01
N TYR A 270 15.10 20.26 0.12
CA TYR A 270 14.45 21.58 0.15
C TYR A 270 13.06 21.52 0.78
N GLY A 271 12.62 20.37 1.25
CA GLY A 271 11.26 20.15 1.75
C GLY A 271 10.22 20.07 0.66
N GLU A 272 10.59 19.76 -0.56
CA GLU A 272 9.69 19.62 -1.69
C GLU A 272 9.32 18.16 -1.91
N ILE A 273 8.07 17.93 -2.29
CA ILE A 273 7.57 16.64 -2.74
C ILE A 273 7.19 16.73 -4.21
N GLU A 274 7.41 15.65 -4.92
CA GLU A 274 7.04 15.52 -6.32
C GLU A 274 5.96 14.45 -6.48
N ILE A 275 4.85 14.84 -7.12
CA ILE A 275 3.79 13.92 -7.52
C ILE A 275 4.03 13.54 -8.98
N ASN A 276 4.46 12.31 -9.20
CA ASN A 276 4.74 11.79 -10.53
C ASN A 276 3.47 11.26 -11.17
N ILE A 277 3.07 11.89 -12.27
CA ILE A 277 1.88 11.55 -13.04
C ILE A 277 2.24 10.47 -14.07
N LYS A 278 1.45 9.40 -14.14
CA LYS A 278 1.61 8.31 -15.12
C LYS A 278 0.69 8.48 -16.32
N HIS A 279 -0.54 8.87 -16.07
CA HIS A 279 -1.56 9.00 -17.11
C HIS A 279 -2.67 9.94 -16.64
N VAL A 280 -3.17 10.75 -17.58
CA VAL A 280 -4.28 11.70 -17.33
C VAL A 280 -5.22 11.68 -18.51
N LYS A 281 -6.52 11.47 -18.25
CA LYS A 281 -7.57 11.70 -19.22
C LYS A 281 -8.03 13.16 -19.16
N PRO A 282 -8.52 13.76 -20.28
CA PRO A 282 -9.00 15.14 -20.28
C PRO A 282 -10.23 15.30 -19.40
N LEU A 283 -10.25 16.31 -18.55
CA LEU A 283 -11.31 16.53 -17.57
C LEU A 283 -11.79 18.00 -17.48
N ASN A 284 -10.91 18.98 -17.81
CA ASN A 284 -11.13 20.41 -17.64
C ASN A 284 -11.68 20.79 -16.26
N GLN A 285 -11.14 20.16 -15.21
CA GLN A 285 -11.58 20.41 -13.83
C GLN A 285 -10.41 20.45 -12.86
N GLU A 286 -10.66 21.00 -11.68
CA GLU A 286 -9.73 20.90 -10.57
C GLU A 286 -9.80 19.51 -9.94
N ILE A 287 -8.64 18.99 -9.57
CA ILE A 287 -8.46 17.74 -8.84
C ILE A 287 -7.61 18.00 -7.62
N TYR A 288 -7.68 17.11 -6.65
CA TYR A 288 -6.76 17.16 -5.52
C TYR A 288 -6.06 15.82 -5.27
N PHE A 289 -4.88 15.92 -4.71
CA PHE A 289 -4.09 14.79 -4.23
C PHE A 289 -4.10 14.83 -2.71
N THR A 290 -4.46 13.71 -2.09
CA THR A 290 -4.36 13.53 -0.65
C THR A 290 -3.01 12.91 -0.32
N LEU A 291 -2.22 13.59 0.53
CA LEU A 291 -0.94 13.12 1.01
C LEU A 291 -1.08 12.71 2.48
N ASN A 292 -0.77 11.47 2.76
CA ASN A 292 -0.79 10.90 4.11
C ASN A 292 0.65 10.54 4.51
N PRO A 293 1.13 10.90 5.72
CA PRO A 293 2.39 10.42 6.24
C PRO A 293 2.51 8.89 6.18
N ASP A 294 3.58 8.38 5.58
CA ASP A 294 3.86 6.95 5.50
C ASP A 294 4.72 6.50 6.68
N ILE A 295 4.07 6.25 7.82
CA ILE A 295 4.74 5.83 9.05
C ILE A 295 5.47 4.48 8.88
N GLU A 296 4.94 3.57 8.06
CA GLU A 296 5.57 2.27 7.83
C GLU A 296 6.90 2.41 7.09
N LYS A 297 6.90 3.21 6.03
CA LYS A 297 8.12 3.51 5.27
C LYS A 297 9.11 4.35 6.10
N LEU A 298 8.61 5.28 6.91
CA LEU A 298 9.42 6.08 7.83
C LEU A 298 10.19 5.20 8.81
N MET A 299 9.57 4.13 9.31
CA MET A 299 10.13 3.19 10.29
C MET A 299 10.81 1.97 9.65
N ASN A 300 10.92 1.92 8.32
CA ASN A 300 11.57 0.80 7.65
C ASN A 300 13.05 0.72 8.04
N GLY A 301 13.49 -0.46 8.50
CA GLY A 301 14.85 -0.67 9.04
C GLY A 301 15.00 -0.40 10.54
N ASP A 302 13.99 0.17 11.19
CA ASP A 302 13.96 0.37 12.63
C ASP A 302 13.36 -0.85 13.36
N SER A 303 13.70 -1.03 14.64
CA SER A 303 13.27 -2.19 15.45
C SER A 303 11.81 -2.10 15.97
N VAL A 304 10.92 -1.49 15.21
CA VAL A 304 9.49 -1.38 15.56
C VAL A 304 8.68 -2.42 14.81
N SER A 305 7.86 -3.19 15.53
CA SER A 305 7.02 -4.20 14.90
C SER A 305 5.89 -3.58 14.08
N LYS A 306 5.50 -4.25 12.99
CA LYS A 306 4.33 -3.82 12.18
C LYS A 306 3.06 -3.72 13.03
N SER A 307 2.86 -4.65 13.97
CA SER A 307 1.71 -4.63 14.90
C SER A 307 1.69 -3.38 15.77
N SER A 308 2.87 -2.91 16.26
CA SER A 308 2.97 -1.67 17.02
C SER A 308 2.61 -0.44 16.17
N ILE A 309 3.00 -0.42 14.87
CA ILE A 309 2.63 0.67 13.95
C ILE A 309 1.13 0.67 13.66
N VAL A 310 0.54 -0.50 13.42
CA VAL A 310 -0.92 -0.64 13.23
C VAL A 310 -1.66 -0.16 14.47
N LEU A 311 -1.19 -0.54 15.65
CA LEU A 311 -1.75 -0.09 16.92
C LEU A 311 -1.63 1.43 17.10
N LEU A 312 -0.45 2.01 16.82
CA LEU A 312 -0.26 3.47 16.87
C LEU A 312 -1.27 4.21 15.99
N LYS A 313 -1.51 3.72 14.76
CA LYS A 313 -2.48 4.31 13.83
C LYS A 313 -3.93 4.31 14.35
N GLN A 314 -4.25 3.50 15.36
CA GLN A 314 -5.56 3.50 16.02
C GLN A 314 -5.64 4.56 17.14
N PHE A 315 -4.50 4.96 17.70
CA PHE A 315 -4.43 6.00 18.74
C PHE A 315 -4.29 7.41 18.18
N ILE A 316 -3.87 7.55 16.91
CA ILE A 316 -3.62 8.84 16.30
C ILE A 316 -4.45 9.03 15.03
N GLU A 317 -4.95 10.23 14.83
CA GLU A 317 -5.43 10.67 13.52
C GLU A 317 -4.25 11.14 12.69
N THR A 318 -4.04 10.53 11.52
CA THR A 318 -2.98 10.97 10.61
C THR A 318 -3.41 12.25 9.89
N ALA A 319 -2.52 13.25 9.85
CA ALA A 319 -2.76 14.47 9.11
C ALA A 319 -2.94 14.16 7.61
N GLN A 320 -4.02 14.66 7.02
CA GLN A 320 -4.26 14.59 5.58
C GLN A 320 -3.97 15.94 4.96
N LEU A 321 -2.97 16.00 4.09
CA LEU A 321 -2.65 17.22 3.35
C LEU A 321 -3.29 17.15 1.97
N LYS A 322 -3.85 18.25 1.49
CA LYS A 322 -4.48 18.35 0.16
C LYS A 322 -3.68 19.28 -0.74
N ALA A 323 -3.23 18.74 -1.87
CA ALA A 323 -2.54 19.47 -2.94
C ALA A 323 -3.46 19.54 -4.17
N PHE A 324 -3.57 20.70 -4.80
CA PHE A 324 -4.52 20.95 -5.87
C PHE A 324 -3.81 21.13 -7.21
N ALA A 325 -4.40 20.60 -8.28
CA ALA A 325 -3.98 20.85 -9.67
C ALA A 325 -5.21 20.95 -10.56
N LYS A 326 -5.04 21.53 -11.75
CA LYS A 326 -6.08 21.60 -12.77
C LYS A 326 -5.72 20.69 -13.93
N VAL A 327 -6.60 19.80 -14.32
CA VAL A 327 -6.47 19.06 -15.59
C VAL A 327 -7.13 19.88 -16.68
N SER A 328 -6.41 20.20 -17.76
CA SER A 328 -6.97 20.93 -18.87
C SER A 328 -7.80 20.04 -19.80
N ALA A 329 -8.74 20.65 -20.51
CA ALA A 329 -9.33 20.03 -21.70
C ALA A 329 -8.28 19.87 -22.80
N ILE A 330 -8.54 18.97 -23.77
CA ILE A 330 -7.77 18.87 -25.00
C ILE A 330 -8.15 20.06 -25.90
N SER A 331 -7.16 20.74 -26.47
CA SER A 331 -7.39 21.77 -27.46
C SER A 331 -7.37 21.20 -28.86
N VAL A 332 -8.44 21.45 -29.62
CA VAL A 332 -8.62 20.96 -30.99
C VAL A 332 -8.83 22.12 -31.95
N PHE A 333 -8.03 22.18 -33.02
CA PHE A 333 -8.25 23.06 -34.15
C PHE A 333 -8.98 22.30 -35.25
N ILE A 334 -10.06 22.84 -35.77
CA ILE A 334 -10.84 22.27 -36.88
C ILE A 334 -10.52 23.04 -38.16
N ASN A 335 -9.94 22.35 -39.13
CA ASN A 335 -9.70 22.88 -40.48
C ASN A 335 -10.71 22.22 -41.43
N CYS A 336 -11.76 22.94 -41.77
CA CYS A 336 -12.85 22.41 -42.60
C CYS A 336 -12.92 23.14 -43.95
N ILE A 337 -12.74 22.41 -45.01
CA ILE A 337 -12.84 22.88 -46.40
C ILE A 337 -14.03 22.19 -47.07
N GLU A 338 -15.04 22.99 -47.45
CA GLU A 338 -16.24 22.53 -48.11
C GLU A 338 -16.24 23.10 -49.55
N LYS A 339 -16.37 22.20 -50.56
CA LYS A 339 -16.32 22.58 -52.00
C LYS A 339 -17.50 22.03 -52.74
N ASN A 340 -18.08 22.82 -53.62
CA ASN A 340 -18.97 22.39 -54.65
C ASN A 340 -18.19 22.35 -56.01
N GLY A 341 -17.78 21.12 -56.36
CA GLY A 341 -16.80 20.95 -57.45
C GLY A 341 -15.46 21.61 -57.09
N LEU A 342 -15.07 22.59 -57.85
CA LEU A 342 -13.83 23.33 -57.65
C LEU A 342 -14.04 24.61 -56.80
N GLN A 343 -15.29 25.03 -56.55
CA GLN A 343 -15.60 26.27 -55.86
C GLN A 343 -15.73 26.00 -54.34
N ILE A 344 -15.14 26.87 -53.53
CA ILE A 344 -15.28 26.83 -52.07
C ILE A 344 -16.65 27.36 -51.69
N ASN A 345 -17.36 26.64 -50.82
CA ASN A 345 -18.65 27.08 -50.31
C ASN A 345 -18.46 28.27 -49.35
N ASP A 346 -19.11 29.39 -49.62
CA ASP A 346 -19.11 30.54 -48.71
C ASP A 346 -19.87 30.22 -47.40
N GLN A 347 -20.89 29.40 -47.47
CA GLN A 347 -21.67 28.97 -46.31
C GLN A 347 -21.24 27.57 -45.89
N LYS A 348 -20.66 27.45 -44.71
CA LYS A 348 -20.21 26.17 -44.14
C LYS A 348 -21.37 25.44 -43.50
N ILE A 349 -21.56 24.17 -43.85
CA ILE A 349 -22.64 23.29 -43.36
C ILE A 349 -22.09 22.22 -42.40
N ILE A 350 -20.95 21.63 -42.74
CA ILE A 350 -20.35 20.49 -42.00
C ILE A 350 -19.63 20.98 -40.75
N GLU A 351 -18.90 22.08 -40.81
CA GLU A 351 -18.12 22.63 -39.71
C GLU A 351 -18.97 22.87 -38.45
N PRO A 352 -20.15 23.53 -38.50
CA PRO A 352 -21.01 23.70 -37.33
C PRO A 352 -21.54 22.38 -36.75
N LEU A 353 -21.84 21.38 -37.64
CA LEU A 353 -22.29 20.07 -37.19
C LEU A 353 -21.19 19.37 -36.38
N ILE A 354 -19.93 19.47 -36.81
CA ILE A 354 -18.79 18.89 -36.13
C ILE A 354 -18.56 19.63 -34.81
N MET A 355 -18.51 20.96 -34.82
CA MET A 355 -18.34 21.74 -33.63
C MET A 355 -19.34 21.38 -32.53
N SER A 356 -20.62 21.21 -32.92
CA SER A 356 -21.69 20.82 -31.97
C SER A 356 -21.45 19.50 -31.26
N LYS A 357 -20.71 18.57 -31.86
CA LYS A 357 -20.40 17.25 -31.30
C LYS A 357 -19.15 17.24 -30.41
N PHE A 358 -18.31 18.24 -30.51
CA PHE A 358 -17.12 18.41 -29.67
C PHE A 358 -17.34 19.37 -28.51
N ILE A 359 -18.51 20.01 -28.40
CA ILE A 359 -18.85 20.81 -27.22
C ILE A 359 -18.95 19.87 -26.01
N GLY A 360 -18.09 20.10 -25.01
CA GLY A 360 -18.05 19.30 -23.80
C GLY A 360 -16.88 19.72 -22.91
N GLU A 361 -16.84 19.18 -21.71
CA GLU A 361 -15.79 19.53 -20.72
C GLU A 361 -14.41 18.97 -21.11
N GLU A 362 -14.38 17.90 -21.91
CA GLU A 362 -13.15 17.19 -22.27
C GLU A 362 -12.37 17.84 -23.41
N VAL A 363 -13.07 18.58 -24.32
CA VAL A 363 -12.51 19.15 -25.56
C VAL A 363 -12.83 20.62 -25.65
N LYS A 364 -11.80 21.42 -25.92
CA LYS A 364 -11.91 22.85 -26.22
C LYS A 364 -11.53 23.09 -27.68
N ILE A 365 -12.44 23.67 -28.46
CA ILE A 365 -12.15 24.13 -29.81
C ILE A 365 -11.37 25.46 -29.73
N VAL A 366 -10.27 25.56 -30.48
CA VAL A 366 -9.41 26.75 -30.57
C VAL A 366 -9.41 27.32 -31.98
N GLU A 367 -9.27 28.62 -32.08
CA GLU A 367 -9.31 29.35 -33.36
C GLU A 367 -7.98 29.31 -34.11
N ALA A 368 -6.86 29.09 -33.38
CA ALA A 368 -5.53 29.09 -33.98
C ALA A 368 -4.90 27.70 -33.86
N LYS A 369 -4.31 27.23 -34.94
CA LYS A 369 -3.63 25.92 -35.05
C LYS A 369 -2.49 25.78 -34.06
N GLU A 370 -1.78 26.84 -33.76
CA GLU A 370 -0.64 26.90 -32.86
C GLU A 370 -1.04 26.68 -31.40
N LEU A 371 -2.32 26.88 -31.07
CA LEU A 371 -2.89 26.69 -29.74
C LEU A 371 -3.48 25.32 -29.53
N SER A 372 -3.46 24.45 -30.57
CA SER A 372 -4.09 23.16 -30.54
C SER A 372 -3.14 22.02 -30.14
N ASP A 373 -3.67 21.05 -29.42
CA ASP A 373 -3.01 19.77 -29.17
C ASP A 373 -3.24 18.79 -30.34
N PHE A 374 -4.41 18.89 -30.99
CA PHE A 374 -4.81 18.08 -32.14
C PHE A 374 -5.44 18.93 -33.25
N ILE A 375 -5.33 18.43 -34.48
CA ILE A 375 -5.91 19.04 -35.66
C ILE A 375 -6.86 18.04 -36.29
N ILE A 376 -8.10 18.50 -36.57
CA ILE A 376 -9.07 17.76 -37.37
C ILE A 376 -9.10 18.45 -38.74
N ASP A 377 -8.60 17.74 -39.76
CA ASP A 377 -8.71 18.17 -41.14
C ASP A 377 -9.92 17.49 -41.80
N ILE A 378 -10.75 18.29 -42.43
CA ILE A 378 -11.97 17.86 -43.14
C ILE A 378 -11.97 18.47 -44.52
N GLU A 379 -12.11 17.60 -45.51
CA GLU A 379 -12.31 18.06 -46.89
C GLU A 379 -13.61 17.36 -47.40
N ALA A 380 -14.60 18.18 -47.68
CA ALA A 380 -15.89 17.77 -48.22
C ALA A 380 -16.05 18.34 -49.63
N VAL A 381 -16.22 17.44 -50.60
CA VAL A 381 -16.29 17.80 -52.02
C VAL A 381 -17.47 17.13 -52.69
N THR A 382 -18.29 17.93 -53.36
CA THR A 382 -19.32 17.38 -54.28
C THR A 382 -18.76 17.23 -55.69
N SER A 383 -19.20 16.19 -56.37
CA SER A 383 -18.90 15.95 -57.78
C SER A 383 -20.15 15.43 -58.49
N LYS A 384 -20.22 15.68 -59.78
CA LYS A 384 -21.27 15.09 -60.63
C LYS A 384 -21.15 13.58 -60.62
N ASP A 385 -22.23 12.88 -60.32
CA ASP A 385 -22.26 11.44 -60.44
C ASP A 385 -22.43 10.97 -61.87
N ILE A 386 -21.86 9.83 -62.23
CA ILE A 386 -21.89 9.31 -63.59
C ILE A 386 -23.34 9.06 -64.08
N SER A 387 -24.22 8.65 -63.15
CA SER A 387 -25.64 8.41 -63.43
C SER A 387 -26.43 9.70 -63.73
N SER A 388 -25.86 10.86 -63.43
CA SER A 388 -26.50 12.15 -63.61
C SER A 388 -26.84 12.45 -65.08
N ASP A 389 -26.02 11.99 -66.02
CA ASP A 389 -26.25 12.23 -67.46
C ASP A 389 -27.47 11.43 -67.95
N ILE A 390 -27.68 10.22 -67.45
CA ILE A 390 -28.84 9.38 -67.75
C ILE A 390 -30.13 9.98 -67.16
N LEU A 391 -30.05 10.43 -65.90
CA LEU A 391 -31.19 11.04 -65.19
C LEU A 391 -31.55 12.41 -65.78
N SER A 392 -30.56 13.20 -66.20
CA SER A 392 -30.79 14.50 -66.87
C SER A 392 -31.50 14.36 -68.20
N SER A 393 -31.09 13.39 -69.02
CA SER A 393 -31.72 13.16 -70.36
C SER A 393 -33.16 12.66 -70.28
N ASN A 394 -33.50 11.87 -69.23
CA ASN A 394 -34.81 11.24 -69.13
C ASN A 394 -35.79 12.00 -68.24
N TYR A 395 -35.30 12.68 -67.22
CA TYR A 395 -36.14 13.24 -66.12
C TYR A 395 -35.80 14.69 -65.73
N ASN A 396 -34.86 15.34 -66.39
CA ASN A 396 -34.33 16.68 -66.06
C ASN A 396 -33.83 16.78 -64.59
N ILE A 397 -33.22 15.70 -64.07
CA ILE A 397 -32.70 15.60 -62.74
C ILE A 397 -31.18 15.48 -62.81
N GLN A 398 -30.47 16.32 -62.06
CA GLN A 398 -29.02 16.24 -61.84
C GLN A 398 -28.76 15.49 -60.53
N LEU A 399 -27.70 14.69 -60.52
CA LEU A 399 -27.25 13.93 -59.34
C LEU A 399 -25.82 14.36 -58.98
N ALA A 400 -25.65 14.77 -57.72
CA ALA A 400 -24.33 15.08 -57.14
C ALA A 400 -24.00 14.09 -56.04
N GLN A 401 -22.77 13.59 -56.02
CA GLN A 401 -22.21 12.80 -54.94
C GLN A 401 -21.33 13.66 -54.05
N LEU A 402 -21.55 13.63 -52.72
CA LEU A 402 -20.70 14.24 -51.73
C LEU A 402 -19.74 13.17 -51.13
N LYS A 403 -18.44 13.51 -51.16
CA LYS A 403 -17.38 12.76 -50.48
C LYS A 403 -16.74 13.60 -49.38
N ILE A 404 -16.51 13.00 -48.20
CA ILE A 404 -15.88 13.71 -47.10
C ILE A 404 -14.69 12.87 -46.64
N LYS A 405 -13.53 13.49 -46.56
CA LYS A 405 -12.33 12.98 -45.92
C LYS A 405 -12.19 13.63 -44.55
N LEU A 406 -12.04 12.82 -43.54
CA LEU A 406 -11.91 13.23 -42.16
C LEU A 406 -10.63 12.65 -41.57
N SER A 407 -9.74 13.49 -41.04
CA SER A 407 -8.53 12.99 -40.41
C SER A 407 -8.25 13.73 -39.08
N LEU A 408 -7.64 13.01 -38.14
CA LEU A 408 -7.16 13.53 -36.86
C LEU A 408 -5.65 13.39 -36.80
N ARG A 409 -4.93 14.46 -36.47
CA ARG A 409 -3.48 14.46 -36.31
C ARG A 409 -3.08 15.11 -34.99
N ASN A 410 -2.01 14.62 -34.41
CA ASN A 410 -1.33 15.33 -33.32
C ASN A 410 -0.72 16.61 -33.87
N ALA A 411 -0.97 17.77 -33.21
CA ALA A 411 -0.51 19.06 -33.70
C ALA A 411 1.02 19.20 -33.62
N ILE A 412 1.67 18.55 -32.67
CA ILE A 412 3.12 18.61 -32.42
C ILE A 412 3.86 17.58 -33.25
N THR A 413 3.52 16.30 -33.10
CA THR A 413 4.23 15.19 -33.79
C THR A 413 3.84 15.02 -35.24
N LYS A 414 2.73 15.62 -35.70
CA LYS A 414 2.11 15.47 -37.03
C LYS A 414 1.63 14.05 -37.31
N GLU A 415 1.66 13.18 -36.33
CA GLU A 415 1.21 11.79 -36.44
C GLU A 415 -0.27 11.72 -36.80
N LEU A 416 -0.61 10.88 -37.79
CA LEU A 416 -1.99 10.60 -38.20
C LEU A 416 -2.59 9.55 -37.25
N ILE A 417 -3.59 9.95 -36.46
CA ILE A 417 -4.21 9.12 -35.44
C ILE A 417 -5.48 8.43 -35.94
N PHE A 418 -6.20 9.14 -36.81
CA PHE A 418 -7.45 8.66 -37.39
C PHE A 418 -7.62 9.16 -38.80
N ASN A 419 -8.16 8.32 -39.68
CA ASN A 419 -8.56 8.68 -41.05
C ASN A 419 -9.83 7.94 -41.40
N SER A 420 -10.78 8.63 -42.03
CA SER A 420 -12.05 8.08 -42.47
C SER A 420 -12.49 8.78 -43.77
N GLU A 421 -13.08 8.03 -44.68
CA GLU A 421 -13.74 8.58 -45.85
C GLU A 421 -15.22 8.23 -45.78
N ILE A 422 -16.05 9.24 -45.96
CA ILE A 422 -17.52 9.09 -46.06
C ILE A 422 -17.91 9.33 -47.47
N SER A 423 -18.55 8.36 -48.06
CA SER A 423 -19.07 8.38 -49.47
C SER A 423 -20.54 7.94 -49.47
N ASP A 424 -21.10 7.77 -50.65
CA ASP A 424 -22.51 7.38 -50.90
C ASP A 424 -23.54 8.33 -50.31
N ILE A 425 -23.23 9.63 -50.34
CA ILE A 425 -24.17 10.69 -50.01
C ILE A 425 -24.51 11.39 -51.31
N TYR A 426 -25.77 11.38 -51.66
CA TYR A 426 -26.26 11.91 -52.92
C TYR A 426 -27.31 12.99 -52.68
N GLY A 427 -27.27 13.98 -53.57
CA GLY A 427 -28.31 14.98 -53.66
C GLY A 427 -28.85 15.06 -55.08
N TYR A 428 -30.11 15.40 -55.20
CA TYR A 428 -30.86 15.50 -56.44
C TYR A 428 -31.33 16.95 -56.60
N GLY A 429 -31.33 17.49 -57.85
CA GLY A 429 -31.79 18.84 -58.09
C GLY A 429 -31.98 19.08 -59.58
N ASN A 430 -32.59 20.21 -59.95
CA ASN A 430 -32.78 20.66 -61.32
C ASN A 430 -31.50 21.19 -61.96
N SER A 431 -30.51 21.52 -61.14
CA SER A 431 -29.16 21.90 -61.53
C SER A 431 -28.13 21.16 -60.68
N LEU A 432 -26.88 21.10 -61.15
CA LEU A 432 -25.81 20.47 -60.40
C LEU A 432 -25.54 21.20 -59.05
N GLU A 433 -25.69 22.52 -59.03
CA GLU A 433 -25.56 23.33 -57.82
C GLU A 433 -26.62 22.99 -56.77
N THR A 434 -27.92 22.87 -57.20
CA THR A 434 -29.02 22.46 -56.33
C THR A 434 -28.83 21.03 -55.84
N ALA A 435 -28.39 20.10 -56.70
CA ALA A 435 -28.09 18.75 -56.35
C ALA A 435 -26.94 18.65 -55.28
N ALA A 436 -25.89 19.46 -55.47
CA ALA A 436 -24.78 19.57 -54.55
C ALA A 436 -25.23 20.09 -53.15
N LEU A 437 -26.03 21.14 -53.15
CA LEU A 437 -26.56 21.71 -51.88
C LEU A 437 -27.43 20.70 -51.18
N ASN A 438 -28.30 19.98 -51.87
CA ASN A 438 -29.15 18.93 -51.30
C ASN A 438 -28.33 17.73 -50.77
N ALA A 439 -27.15 17.45 -51.35
CA ALA A 439 -26.23 16.44 -50.80
C ALA A 439 -25.68 16.87 -49.42
N PHE A 440 -25.30 18.16 -49.30
CA PHE A 440 -24.84 18.72 -47.98
C PHE A 440 -25.97 18.80 -46.94
N GLN A 441 -27.23 18.87 -47.32
CA GLN A 441 -28.39 18.92 -46.44
C GLN A 441 -29.00 17.56 -46.14
N SER A 442 -28.49 16.51 -46.74
CA SER A 442 -29.02 15.14 -46.63
C SER A 442 -28.98 14.64 -45.17
N ASP A 443 -30.06 14.03 -44.69
CA ASP A 443 -30.08 13.37 -43.37
C ASP A 443 -29.09 12.17 -43.31
N LYS A 444 -28.83 11.52 -44.47
CA LYS A 444 -27.81 10.47 -44.56
C LYS A 444 -26.41 10.99 -44.26
N LEU A 445 -26.12 12.25 -44.61
CA LEU A 445 -24.87 12.93 -44.22
C LEU A 445 -24.73 12.98 -42.71
N LYS A 446 -25.78 13.46 -42.01
CA LYS A 446 -25.74 13.62 -40.55
C LYS A 446 -25.45 12.30 -39.84
N VAL A 447 -26.13 11.23 -40.26
CA VAL A 447 -25.94 9.89 -39.69
C VAL A 447 -24.51 9.41 -39.88
N LYS A 448 -24.01 9.37 -41.14
CA LYS A 448 -22.67 8.88 -41.46
C LYS A 448 -21.55 9.75 -40.80
N LEU A 449 -21.75 11.08 -40.80
CA LEU A 449 -20.82 12.00 -40.17
C LEU A 449 -20.75 11.75 -38.65
N TYR A 450 -21.88 11.58 -38.00
CA TYR A 450 -21.93 11.34 -36.56
C TYR A 450 -21.30 10.00 -36.17
N GLU A 451 -21.48 8.96 -36.95
CA GLU A 451 -20.78 7.67 -36.76
C GLU A 451 -19.26 7.83 -36.85
N SER A 452 -18.76 8.53 -37.88
CA SER A 452 -17.32 8.79 -38.03
C SER A 452 -16.78 9.66 -36.91
N LEU A 453 -17.51 10.67 -36.49
CA LEU A 453 -17.13 11.54 -35.37
C LEU A 453 -17.11 10.82 -34.03
N PHE A 454 -18.01 9.83 -33.83
CA PHE A 454 -17.99 8.98 -32.64
C PHE A 454 -16.67 8.19 -32.55
N PHE A 455 -16.24 7.57 -33.65
CA PHE A 455 -14.97 6.84 -33.68
C PHE A 455 -13.76 7.79 -33.52
N LEU A 456 -13.80 8.96 -34.15
CA LEU A 456 -12.76 9.97 -34.00
C LEU A 456 -12.65 10.45 -32.56
N LYS A 457 -13.76 10.82 -31.92
CA LYS A 457 -13.79 11.27 -30.52
C LYS A 457 -13.27 10.17 -29.58
N ARG A 458 -13.64 8.89 -29.83
CA ARG A 458 -13.12 7.77 -29.07
C ARG A 458 -11.60 7.63 -29.21
N LYS A 459 -11.06 7.81 -30.42
CA LYS A 459 -9.61 7.82 -30.66
C LYS A 459 -8.93 9.00 -29.94
N LEU A 460 -9.53 10.16 -29.97
CA LEU A 460 -9.03 11.37 -29.29
C LEU A 460 -8.97 11.19 -27.76
N ILE A 461 -9.92 10.47 -27.16
CA ILE A 461 -10.00 10.26 -25.71
C ILE A 461 -9.11 9.10 -25.24
N VAL A 462 -8.76 8.16 -26.11
CA VAL A 462 -7.97 6.96 -25.76
C VAL A 462 -6.49 7.11 -26.11
N TYR A 463 -6.13 8.05 -27.02
CA TYR A 463 -4.75 8.30 -27.45
C TYR A 463 -3.88 8.75 -26.30
#